data_a643b169122df7fdc877d434cb501b68
#
_entry.id   a643b169122df7fdc877d434cb501b68
#
_cell.length_a   1.000
_cell.length_b   1.000
_cell.length_c   1.000
_cell.angle_alpha   90.00
_cell.angle_beta   90.00
_cell.angle_gamma   90.00
#
_symmetry.space_group_name_H-M   'P 1'
#
loop_
_entity.id
_entity.type
_entity.pdbx_description
1 polymer ?
#
loop_
_entity_poly.entity_id
_entity_poly.type
_entity_poly.pdbx_seq_one_letter_code
_entity_poly.pdbx_strand_id
1 'polypeptide(L)'
;MSKKKPISTVKGFIGDSEDDQKRFIQSTFQFGDQELTVMNGYFPQGENINHETKFPKKVKFYSDLKEHINNLKKTSSNMIVMGDFNVSPEDIDIGIGEQNAKRWLREGKTSFQPQEREMWNNIKDLGFVDTWREVYPAESSIYSWFDYRSRMFDQNPKRGLRIDHILLSENLKGNIHEVGIDYDARAMEKPSDHCPVWLDLHE
;
A
#
# COMPACT_ATOMS: atom_id res chain seq x y z
N MET A 1 6.23 -9.00 -12.09
CA MET A 1 6.26 -9.64 -13.45
C MET A 1 4.87 -9.54 -14.05
N SER A 2 4.72 -9.30 -15.35
CA SER A 2 3.43 -9.24 -16.03
C SER A 2 3.32 -10.31 -17.11
N LYS A 3 2.16 -10.97 -17.23
CA LYS A 3 1.84 -11.87 -18.33
C LYS A 3 1.50 -11.11 -19.61
N LYS A 4 0.90 -9.91 -19.49
CA LYS A 4 0.63 -9.00 -20.62
C LYS A 4 1.82 -8.05 -20.79
N LYS A 5 2.22 -7.76 -22.01
CA LYS A 5 3.25 -6.75 -22.29
C LYS A 5 2.67 -5.35 -22.01
N PRO A 6 3.33 -4.51 -21.19
CA PRO A 6 2.87 -3.15 -20.99
C PRO A 6 3.04 -2.30 -22.25
N ILE A 7 2.17 -1.31 -22.44
CA ILE A 7 2.26 -0.27 -23.47
C ILE A 7 3.47 0.62 -23.16
N SER A 8 3.65 0.99 -21.89
CA SER A 8 4.77 1.80 -21.43
C SER A 8 5.18 1.40 -19.99
N THR A 9 6.43 1.71 -19.64
CA THR A 9 6.95 1.50 -18.27
C THR A 9 7.87 2.65 -17.89
N VAL A 10 7.66 3.20 -16.70
CA VAL A 10 8.48 4.25 -16.05
C VAL A 10 9.01 3.71 -14.73
N LYS A 11 10.28 3.97 -14.44
CA LYS A 11 10.94 3.59 -13.18
C LYS A 11 11.32 4.85 -12.41
N GLY A 12 10.98 4.91 -11.13
CA GLY A 12 11.21 6.09 -10.31
C GLY A 12 10.24 7.24 -10.62
N PHE A 13 10.36 8.33 -9.90
CA PHE A 13 9.63 9.57 -10.13
C PHE A 13 10.39 10.50 -11.11
N ILE A 14 9.69 11.49 -11.63
CA ILE A 14 10.33 12.53 -12.45
C ILE A 14 11.34 13.28 -11.56
N GLY A 15 12.60 13.33 -12.01
CA GLY A 15 13.68 13.97 -11.27
C GLY A 15 14.49 13.04 -10.37
N ASP A 16 14.12 11.76 -10.26
CA ASP A 16 14.97 10.79 -9.58
C ASP A 16 16.28 10.61 -10.34
N SER A 17 17.40 10.54 -9.59
CA SER A 17 18.72 10.22 -10.10
C SER A 17 18.96 8.71 -10.20
N GLU A 18 20.06 8.29 -10.82
CA GLU A 18 20.45 6.86 -10.85
C GLU A 18 20.78 6.32 -9.45
N ASP A 19 21.20 7.18 -8.53
CA ASP A 19 21.56 6.85 -7.15
C ASP A 19 20.35 6.80 -6.20
N ASP A 20 19.17 7.25 -6.65
CA ASP A 20 17.97 7.20 -5.85
C ASP A 20 17.45 5.76 -5.64
N GLN A 21 16.76 5.55 -4.52
CA GLN A 21 16.23 4.23 -4.20
C GLN A 21 15.19 3.80 -5.23
N LYS A 22 15.37 2.61 -5.82
CA LYS A 22 14.48 2.04 -6.83
C LYS A 22 13.23 1.43 -6.17
N ARG A 23 12.33 2.30 -5.68
CA ARG A 23 11.15 1.94 -4.89
C ARG A 23 9.82 2.07 -5.62
N PHE A 24 9.83 2.63 -6.84
CA PHE A 24 8.62 2.91 -7.60
C PHE A 24 8.75 2.46 -9.05
N ILE A 25 7.69 1.84 -9.55
CA ILE A 25 7.53 1.49 -10.96
C ILE A 25 6.09 1.72 -11.39
N GLN A 26 5.91 2.30 -12.56
CA GLN A 26 4.63 2.46 -13.23
C GLN A 26 4.63 1.71 -14.55
N SER A 27 3.52 1.06 -14.88
CA SER A 27 3.30 0.48 -16.21
C SER A 27 1.86 0.71 -16.66
N THR A 28 1.68 0.99 -17.94
CA THR A 28 0.36 1.15 -18.55
C THR A 28 0.04 -0.08 -19.39
N PHE A 29 -1.16 -0.59 -19.26
CA PHE A 29 -1.66 -1.79 -19.93
C PHE A 29 -2.97 -1.50 -20.66
N GLN A 30 -3.28 -2.30 -21.69
CA GLN A 30 -4.61 -2.36 -22.27
C GLN A 30 -5.55 -3.08 -21.29
N PHE A 31 -6.71 -2.48 -21.02
CA PHE A 31 -7.77 -3.00 -20.15
C PHE A 31 -9.11 -2.75 -20.84
N GLY A 32 -9.70 -3.79 -21.42
CA GLY A 32 -10.80 -3.64 -22.36
C GLY A 32 -10.45 -2.68 -23.50
N ASP A 33 -11.31 -1.69 -23.75
CA ASP A 33 -11.09 -0.63 -24.75
C ASP A 33 -10.34 0.59 -24.20
N GLN A 34 -9.88 0.53 -22.95
CA GLN A 34 -9.24 1.64 -22.26
C GLN A 34 -7.82 1.27 -21.82
N GLU A 35 -7.06 2.26 -21.37
CA GLU A 35 -5.77 2.05 -20.73
C GLU A 35 -5.92 2.04 -19.21
N LEU A 36 -5.14 1.19 -18.53
CA LEU A 36 -5.01 1.12 -17.09
C LEU A 36 -3.57 1.35 -16.69
N THR A 37 -3.32 2.37 -15.89
CA THR A 37 -2.00 2.69 -15.34
C THR A 37 -1.86 2.06 -13.96
N VAL A 38 -0.90 1.17 -13.81
CA VAL A 38 -0.59 0.47 -12.56
C VAL A 38 0.72 1.02 -12.00
N MET A 39 0.64 1.57 -10.81
CA MET A 39 1.76 2.09 -10.02
C MET A 39 2.04 1.15 -8.86
N ASN A 40 3.27 0.65 -8.74
CA ASN A 40 3.68 -0.21 -7.64
C ASN A 40 4.81 0.46 -6.86
N GLY A 41 4.63 0.60 -5.54
CA GLY A 41 5.57 1.24 -4.66
C GLY A 41 5.98 0.38 -3.46
N TYR A 42 7.27 0.46 -3.09
CA TYR A 42 7.77 0.04 -1.79
C TYR A 42 8.08 1.29 -0.97
N PHE A 43 7.09 1.78 -0.24
CA PHE A 43 7.17 3.04 0.48
C PHE A 43 8.18 2.95 1.63
N PRO A 44 9.01 3.98 1.86
CA PRO A 44 9.94 3.95 2.97
C PRO A 44 9.23 3.75 4.31
N GLN A 45 9.75 2.85 5.14
CA GLN A 45 9.16 2.52 6.44
C GLN A 45 9.23 3.70 7.43
N GLY A 46 10.31 4.49 7.41
CA GLY A 46 10.46 5.70 8.23
C GLY A 46 11.04 5.45 9.62
N GLU A 47 10.91 4.24 10.19
CA GLU A 47 11.39 3.78 11.48
C GLU A 47 10.77 4.51 12.68
N ASN A 48 10.96 5.81 12.79
CA ASN A 48 10.42 6.66 13.83
C ASN A 48 10.18 8.07 13.26
N ILE A 49 9.11 8.75 13.70
CA ILE A 49 8.79 10.11 13.21
C ILE A 49 9.87 11.15 13.54
N ASN A 50 10.71 10.88 14.54
CA ASN A 50 11.84 11.75 14.92
C ASN A 50 13.15 11.31 14.25
N HIS A 51 13.13 10.32 13.36
CA HIS A 51 14.35 9.87 12.69
C HIS A 51 14.78 10.89 11.62
N GLU A 52 15.95 11.48 11.79
CA GLU A 52 16.44 12.62 11.01
C GLU A 52 16.50 12.41 9.48
N THR A 53 16.65 11.17 9.02
CA THR A 53 16.80 10.85 7.58
C THR A 53 15.73 9.94 7.04
N LYS A 54 15.30 8.91 7.79
CA LYS A 54 14.38 7.87 7.28
C LYS A 54 12.94 8.37 7.19
N PHE A 55 12.46 9.11 8.19
CA PHE A 55 11.11 9.64 8.16
C PHE A 55 10.95 10.75 7.09
N PRO A 56 11.89 11.72 6.94
CA PRO A 56 11.85 12.66 5.82
C PRO A 56 11.83 12.00 4.44
N LYS A 57 12.53 10.86 4.24
CA LYS A 57 12.44 10.08 2.99
C LYS A 57 11.06 9.50 2.75
N LYS A 58 10.37 9.07 3.81
CA LYS A 58 8.98 8.61 3.72
C LYS A 58 8.06 9.76 3.31
N VAL A 59 8.15 10.89 3.98
CA VAL A 59 7.37 12.09 3.66
C VAL A 59 7.59 12.52 2.20
N LYS A 60 8.85 12.57 1.76
CA LYS A 60 9.19 12.90 0.38
C LYS A 60 8.55 11.94 -0.61
N PHE A 61 8.64 10.63 -0.37
CA PHE A 61 8.06 9.61 -1.26
C PHE A 61 6.54 9.80 -1.45
N TYR A 62 5.80 10.05 -0.37
CA TYR A 62 4.37 10.34 -0.44
C TYR A 62 4.07 11.64 -1.19
N SER A 63 4.89 12.67 -1.01
CA SER A 63 4.78 13.94 -1.73
C SER A 63 5.03 13.78 -3.22
N ASP A 64 6.10 13.07 -3.59
CA ASP A 64 6.45 12.79 -4.99
C ASP A 64 5.35 11.97 -5.68
N LEU A 65 4.81 10.95 -5.00
CA LEU A 65 3.70 10.16 -5.51
C LEU A 65 2.44 11.00 -5.73
N LYS A 66 2.11 11.88 -4.78
CA LYS A 66 0.96 12.79 -4.88
C LYS A 66 1.08 13.70 -6.11
N GLU A 67 2.26 14.29 -6.31
CA GLU A 67 2.53 15.14 -7.48
C GLU A 67 2.47 14.33 -8.77
N HIS A 68 3.05 13.14 -8.78
CA HIS A 68 3.05 12.24 -9.94
C HIS A 68 1.61 11.86 -10.35
N ILE A 69 0.76 11.46 -9.39
CA ILE A 69 -0.66 11.16 -9.65
C ILE A 69 -1.40 12.39 -10.18
N ASN A 70 -1.20 13.57 -9.60
CA ASN A 70 -1.83 14.80 -10.08
C ASN A 70 -1.45 15.13 -11.53
N ASN A 71 -0.23 14.83 -11.94
CA ASN A 71 0.20 15.00 -13.32
C ASN A 71 -0.44 13.95 -14.24
N LEU A 72 -0.51 12.68 -13.82
CA LEU A 72 -1.15 11.60 -14.57
C LEU A 72 -2.65 11.81 -14.77
N LYS A 73 -3.35 12.37 -13.81
CA LYS A 73 -4.81 12.66 -13.90
C LYS A 73 -5.18 13.58 -15.07
N LYS A 74 -4.21 14.29 -15.63
CA LYS A 74 -4.44 15.12 -16.83
C LYS A 74 -4.65 14.30 -18.11
N THR A 75 -4.17 13.05 -18.12
CA THR A 75 -4.15 12.18 -19.30
C THR A 75 -4.68 10.77 -19.05
N SER A 76 -4.82 10.35 -17.78
CA SER A 76 -5.28 9.01 -17.40
C SER A 76 -6.34 9.12 -16.30
N SER A 77 -7.45 8.39 -16.46
CA SER A 77 -8.50 8.27 -15.44
C SER A 77 -8.50 6.93 -14.72
N ASN A 78 -7.93 5.90 -15.33
CA ASN A 78 -7.94 4.54 -14.82
C ASN A 78 -6.57 4.23 -14.22
N MET A 79 -6.49 4.18 -12.90
CA MET A 79 -5.24 4.02 -12.18
C MET A 79 -5.38 3.04 -11.02
N ILE A 80 -4.31 2.30 -10.77
CA ILE A 80 -4.10 1.51 -9.55
C ILE A 80 -2.81 2.02 -8.89
N VAL A 81 -2.85 2.24 -7.59
CA VAL A 81 -1.67 2.44 -6.74
C VAL A 81 -1.60 1.28 -5.76
N MET A 82 -0.56 0.47 -5.83
CA MET A 82 -0.43 -0.71 -4.99
C MET A 82 0.96 -0.85 -4.38
N GLY A 83 1.09 -1.70 -3.37
CA GLY A 83 2.35 -2.07 -2.75
C GLY A 83 2.34 -2.01 -1.24
N ASP A 84 3.54 -2.07 -0.65
CA ASP A 84 3.75 -1.86 0.78
C ASP A 84 3.82 -0.35 1.08
N PHE A 85 2.71 0.20 1.57
CA PHE A 85 2.59 1.60 1.96
C PHE A 85 3.25 1.90 3.30
N ASN A 86 3.55 0.85 4.08
CA ASN A 86 4.04 0.97 5.45
C ASN A 86 3.14 1.84 6.37
N VAL A 87 1.82 1.87 6.09
CA VAL A 87 0.81 2.61 6.88
C VAL A 87 -0.44 1.76 7.06
N SER A 88 -0.91 1.68 8.32
CA SER A 88 -2.25 1.22 8.68
C SER A 88 -3.17 2.43 8.80
N PRO A 89 -4.08 2.69 7.84
CA PRO A 89 -4.84 3.93 7.79
C PRO A 89 -5.90 4.07 8.88
N GLU A 90 -6.49 2.97 9.31
CA GLU A 90 -7.57 2.96 10.30
C GLU A 90 -7.21 2.15 11.54
N ASP A 91 -7.94 2.34 12.65
CA ASP A 91 -7.69 1.59 13.89
C ASP A 91 -7.97 0.09 13.72
N ILE A 92 -8.93 -0.27 12.87
CA ILE A 92 -9.26 -1.65 12.52
C ILE A 92 -8.16 -2.35 11.69
N ASP A 93 -7.19 -1.61 11.17
CA ASP A 93 -6.00 -2.14 10.48
C ASP A 93 -4.85 -2.50 11.44
N ILE A 94 -5.04 -2.26 12.76
CA ILE A 94 -4.00 -2.40 13.78
C ILE A 94 -4.32 -3.54 14.73
N GLY A 95 -3.78 -4.72 14.45
CA GLY A 95 -4.00 -5.93 15.26
C GLY A 95 -2.88 -6.28 16.23
N ILE A 96 -1.93 -5.37 16.50
CA ILE A 96 -0.82 -5.65 17.43
C ILE A 96 -1.20 -5.59 18.92
N GLY A 97 -2.47 -5.30 19.21
CA GLY A 97 -3.05 -5.14 20.55
C GLY A 97 -2.91 -3.72 21.08
N GLU A 98 -3.93 -3.30 21.82
CA GLU A 98 -4.12 -1.91 22.26
C GLU A 98 -2.90 -1.33 23.01
N GLN A 99 -2.31 -2.10 23.94
CA GLN A 99 -1.15 -1.64 24.72
C GLN A 99 0.07 -1.39 23.83
N ASN A 100 0.32 -2.27 22.83
CA ASN A 100 1.43 -2.08 21.89
C ASN A 100 1.14 -0.91 20.96
N ALA A 101 -0.08 -0.74 20.47
CA ALA A 101 -0.47 0.37 19.63
C ALA A 101 -0.26 1.72 20.36
N LYS A 102 -0.75 1.84 21.60
CA LYS A 102 -0.52 3.04 22.44
C LYS A 102 0.97 3.30 22.69
N ARG A 103 1.76 2.24 22.91
CA ARG A 103 3.20 2.37 23.10
C ARG A 103 3.88 2.88 21.81
N TRP A 104 3.56 2.32 20.64
CA TRP A 104 4.15 2.74 19.37
C TRP A 104 3.83 4.20 19.07
N LEU A 105 2.58 4.62 19.28
CA LEU A 105 2.19 6.03 19.12
C LEU A 105 3.02 6.96 20.04
N ARG A 106 3.14 6.63 21.31
CA ARG A 106 3.92 7.41 22.28
C ARG A 106 5.41 7.45 21.96
N GLU A 107 5.98 6.34 21.46
CA GLU A 107 7.39 6.23 21.11
C GLU A 107 7.71 6.81 19.72
N GLY A 108 6.71 7.27 18.98
CA GLY A 108 6.89 7.81 17.64
C GLY A 108 7.22 6.75 16.57
N LYS A 109 6.98 5.45 16.84
CA LYS A 109 7.16 4.39 15.85
C LYS A 109 6.19 4.55 14.71
N THR A 110 6.70 4.35 13.50
CA THR A 110 5.93 4.47 12.26
C THR A 110 4.94 3.31 12.07
N SER A 111 4.11 3.44 11.07
CA SER A 111 3.05 2.62 10.49
C SER A 111 1.63 3.09 10.77
N PHE A 112 1.37 3.92 11.76
CA PHE A 112 0.03 4.47 12.01
C PHE A 112 0.02 5.78 12.82
N GLN A 113 1.12 6.54 12.77
CA GLN A 113 1.13 7.89 13.35
C GLN A 113 0.14 8.79 12.61
N PRO A 114 -0.47 9.80 13.28
CA PRO A 114 -1.47 10.67 12.65
C PRO A 114 -1.01 11.28 11.33
N GLN A 115 0.24 11.76 11.24
CA GLN A 115 0.80 12.32 10.01
C GLN A 115 1.00 11.29 8.91
N GLU A 116 1.21 10.01 9.23
CA GLU A 116 1.30 8.94 8.24
C GLU A 116 -0.08 8.63 7.64
N ARG A 117 -1.11 8.57 8.49
CA ARG A 117 -2.49 8.42 8.06
C ARG A 117 -2.96 9.59 7.20
N GLU A 118 -2.54 10.81 7.54
CA GLU A 118 -2.81 11.99 6.72
C GLU A 118 -2.15 11.87 5.34
N MET A 119 -0.89 11.45 5.26
CA MET A 119 -0.20 11.22 3.99
C MET A 119 -0.93 10.16 3.14
N TRP A 120 -1.36 9.06 3.73
CA TRP A 120 -2.13 8.01 3.05
C TRP A 120 -3.48 8.53 2.57
N ASN A 121 -4.24 9.23 3.42
CA ASN A 121 -5.51 9.85 3.06
C ASN A 121 -5.33 10.86 1.92
N ASN A 122 -4.27 11.67 1.93
CA ASN A 122 -3.95 12.60 0.85
C ASN A 122 -3.78 11.90 -0.52
N ILE A 123 -3.30 10.66 -0.56
CA ILE A 123 -3.26 9.86 -1.81
C ILE A 123 -4.65 9.35 -2.16
N LYS A 124 -5.38 8.75 -1.18
CA LYS A 124 -6.74 8.23 -1.40
C LYS A 124 -7.68 9.32 -1.90
N ASP A 125 -7.62 10.51 -1.31
CA ASP A 125 -8.50 11.65 -1.63
C ASP A 125 -8.22 12.26 -3.03
N LEU A 126 -7.21 11.77 -3.75
CA LEU A 126 -7.05 12.06 -5.17
C LEU A 126 -8.07 11.32 -6.07
N GLY A 127 -9.06 10.67 -5.51
CA GLY A 127 -10.12 9.96 -6.24
C GLY A 127 -9.85 8.46 -6.34
N PHE A 128 -9.30 7.88 -5.27
CA PHE A 128 -9.11 6.45 -5.13
C PHE A 128 -10.00 5.87 -4.03
N VAL A 129 -10.33 4.60 -4.17
CA VAL A 129 -10.94 3.75 -3.14
C VAL A 129 -9.93 2.72 -2.66
N ASP A 130 -9.94 2.40 -1.36
CA ASP A 130 -9.23 1.25 -0.80
C ASP A 130 -10.03 0.00 -1.13
N THR A 131 -9.54 -0.83 -2.04
CA THR A 131 -10.29 -1.98 -2.57
C THR A 131 -10.67 -2.98 -1.49
N TRP A 132 -9.81 -3.18 -0.47
CA TRP A 132 -10.14 -4.02 0.68
C TRP A 132 -11.34 -3.48 1.47
N ARG A 133 -11.34 -2.17 1.78
CA ARG A 133 -12.41 -1.52 2.54
C ARG A 133 -13.71 -1.37 1.76
N GLU A 134 -13.64 -1.34 0.43
CA GLU A 134 -14.85 -1.40 -0.41
C GLU A 134 -15.60 -2.73 -0.28
N VAL A 135 -14.88 -3.83 -0.18
CA VAL A 135 -15.47 -5.18 -0.09
C VAL A 135 -15.69 -5.60 1.37
N TYR A 136 -14.76 -5.26 2.25
CA TYR A 136 -14.76 -5.65 3.67
C TYR A 136 -14.64 -4.44 4.61
N PRO A 137 -15.67 -3.56 4.67
CA PRO A 137 -15.57 -2.27 5.38
C PRO A 137 -15.38 -2.42 6.90
N ALA A 138 -15.85 -3.50 7.49
CA ALA A 138 -15.77 -3.74 8.94
C ALA A 138 -14.79 -4.84 9.35
N GLU A 139 -14.05 -5.44 8.39
CA GLU A 139 -13.11 -6.53 8.71
C GLU A 139 -11.90 -5.99 9.51
N SER A 140 -11.72 -6.51 10.71
CA SER A 140 -10.72 -6.05 11.68
C SER A 140 -9.76 -7.14 12.18
N SER A 141 -9.77 -8.31 11.54
CA SER A 141 -8.95 -9.47 11.95
C SER A 141 -7.98 -9.95 10.87
N ILE A 142 -8.02 -9.32 9.69
CA ILE A 142 -7.18 -9.68 8.55
C ILE A 142 -6.11 -8.61 8.32
N TYR A 143 -4.87 -9.03 8.32
CA TYR A 143 -3.69 -8.17 8.20
C TYR A 143 -2.78 -8.66 7.10
N SER A 144 -1.94 -7.78 6.54
CA SER A 144 -1.01 -8.12 5.48
C SER A 144 0.43 -8.34 5.97
N TRP A 145 0.78 -7.86 7.16
CA TRP A 145 2.11 -7.97 7.75
C TRP A 145 2.08 -8.53 9.17
N PHE A 146 3.07 -9.41 9.49
CA PHE A 146 3.19 -10.11 10.76
C PHE A 146 4.65 -10.19 11.21
N ASP A 147 4.98 -9.55 12.34
CA ASP A 147 6.34 -9.57 12.87
C ASP A 147 6.81 -11.00 13.17
N TYR A 148 7.90 -11.40 12.53
CA TYR A 148 8.52 -12.72 12.74
C TYR A 148 9.00 -12.94 14.16
N ARG A 149 9.61 -11.92 14.77
CA ARG A 149 10.28 -12.07 16.09
C ARG A 149 9.28 -12.39 17.18
N SER A 150 8.09 -11.83 17.08
CA SER A 150 6.99 -12.08 18.03
C SER A 150 6.03 -13.17 17.56
N ARG A 151 6.30 -13.81 16.42
CA ARG A 151 5.51 -14.92 15.86
C ARG A 151 4.02 -14.57 15.78
N MET A 152 3.73 -13.35 15.35
CA MET A 152 2.37 -12.80 15.37
C MET A 152 1.39 -13.56 14.48
N PHE A 153 1.87 -14.16 13.37
CA PHE A 153 1.04 -14.95 12.47
C PHE A 153 0.53 -16.25 13.13
N ASP A 154 1.33 -16.85 14.02
CA ASP A 154 1.00 -18.12 14.69
C ASP A 154 0.06 -17.94 15.88
N GLN A 155 -0.23 -16.70 16.29
CA GLN A 155 -1.12 -16.42 17.42
C GLN A 155 -2.60 -16.61 17.05
N ASN A 156 -3.43 -16.88 18.07
CA ASN A 156 -4.88 -16.94 17.90
C ASN A 156 -5.54 -16.04 18.97
N PRO A 157 -6.20 -14.93 18.59
CA PRO A 157 -6.28 -14.40 17.22
C PRO A 157 -4.90 -13.95 16.69
N LYS A 158 -4.74 -13.98 15.36
CA LYS A 158 -3.54 -13.47 14.71
C LYS A 158 -3.37 -11.99 15.00
N ARG A 159 -2.10 -11.54 15.09
CA ARG A 159 -1.76 -10.15 15.42
C ARG A 159 -0.86 -9.56 14.34
N GLY A 160 -1.30 -8.52 13.68
CA GLY A 160 -0.58 -7.95 12.56
C GLY A 160 -0.96 -6.51 12.27
N LEU A 161 -0.50 -6.02 11.14
CA LEU A 161 -0.86 -4.72 10.59
C LEU A 161 -1.30 -4.90 9.13
N ARG A 162 -2.32 -4.18 8.68
CA ARG A 162 -2.61 -4.06 7.26
C ARG A 162 -1.89 -2.83 6.72
N ILE A 163 -0.78 -3.05 6.04
CA ILE A 163 0.12 -2.01 5.53
C ILE A 163 0.38 -2.13 4.02
N ASP A 164 -0.05 -3.25 3.42
CA ASP A 164 -0.05 -3.46 1.97
C ASP A 164 -1.44 -3.15 1.44
N HIS A 165 -1.53 -2.27 0.45
CA HIS A 165 -2.80 -1.76 -0.07
C HIS A 165 -2.86 -1.81 -1.58
N ILE A 166 -4.09 -1.88 -2.10
CA ILE A 166 -4.42 -1.62 -3.50
C ILE A 166 -5.48 -0.53 -3.53
N LEU A 167 -5.09 0.65 -4.00
CA LEU A 167 -5.97 1.79 -4.23
C LEU A 167 -6.35 1.79 -5.70
N LEU A 168 -7.64 1.82 -5.99
CA LEU A 168 -8.21 1.80 -7.34
C LEU A 168 -8.91 3.13 -7.62
N SER A 169 -8.76 3.69 -8.81
CA SER A 169 -9.53 4.86 -9.23
C SER A 169 -11.03 4.64 -9.01
N GLU A 170 -11.72 5.60 -8.43
CA GLU A 170 -13.12 5.50 -8.00
C GLU A 170 -14.06 5.12 -9.16
N ASN A 171 -13.79 5.60 -10.39
CA ASN A 171 -14.56 5.24 -11.59
C ASN A 171 -14.48 3.75 -11.96
N LEU A 172 -13.48 3.02 -11.49
CA LEU A 172 -13.35 1.56 -11.68
C LEU A 172 -13.88 0.73 -10.50
N LYS A 173 -14.45 1.37 -9.48
CA LYS A 173 -14.98 0.69 -8.29
C LYS A 173 -15.98 -0.42 -8.65
N GLY A 174 -16.85 -0.18 -9.64
CA GLY A 174 -17.82 -1.15 -10.10
C GLY A 174 -17.22 -2.38 -10.84
N ASN A 175 -15.94 -2.33 -11.19
CA ASN A 175 -15.23 -3.45 -11.82
C ASN A 175 -14.60 -4.40 -10.80
N ILE A 176 -14.62 -4.10 -9.50
CA ILE A 176 -14.06 -4.99 -8.47
C ILE A 176 -14.87 -6.28 -8.46
N HIS A 177 -14.21 -7.40 -8.79
CA HIS A 177 -14.77 -8.73 -8.68
C HIS A 177 -14.47 -9.33 -7.32
N GLU A 178 -13.20 -9.39 -6.96
CA GLU A 178 -12.75 -9.96 -5.70
C GLU A 178 -11.45 -9.30 -5.23
N VAL A 179 -11.22 -9.29 -3.92
CA VAL A 179 -9.96 -8.86 -3.31
C VAL A 179 -9.55 -9.85 -2.22
N GLY A 180 -8.25 -10.03 -2.00
CA GLY A 180 -7.79 -10.94 -0.97
C GLY A 180 -6.41 -10.64 -0.43
N ILE A 181 -6.15 -11.26 0.71
CA ILE A 181 -4.85 -11.33 1.38
C ILE A 181 -4.53 -12.82 1.57
N ASP A 182 -3.46 -13.29 0.93
CA ASP A 182 -3.14 -14.71 0.82
C ASP A 182 -2.39 -15.21 2.06
N TYR A 183 -3.14 -15.79 3.00
CA TYR A 183 -2.60 -16.40 4.21
C TYR A 183 -1.93 -17.75 3.94
N ASP A 184 -2.32 -18.47 2.89
CA ASP A 184 -1.71 -19.75 2.55
C ASP A 184 -0.27 -19.54 2.10
N ALA A 185 -0.01 -18.51 1.29
CA ALA A 185 1.35 -18.13 0.93
C ALA A 185 2.19 -17.73 2.16
N ARG A 186 1.57 -17.05 3.15
CA ARG A 186 2.24 -16.66 4.40
C ARG A 186 2.50 -17.87 5.33
N ALA A 187 1.73 -18.93 5.20
CA ALA A 187 1.88 -20.17 6.00
C ALA A 187 2.90 -21.17 5.42
N MET A 188 3.45 -20.93 4.23
CA MET A 188 4.44 -21.80 3.59
C MET A 188 5.76 -21.86 4.38
N GLU A 189 6.63 -22.79 4.00
CA GLU A 189 7.99 -22.88 4.57
C GLU A 189 8.81 -21.64 4.18
N LYS A 190 9.45 -21.00 5.16
CA LYS A 190 10.28 -19.77 5.00
C LYS A 190 9.56 -18.65 4.23
N PRO A 191 8.34 -18.26 4.66
CA PRO A 191 7.55 -17.26 3.95
C PRO A 191 8.11 -15.86 4.13
N SER A 192 7.57 -14.87 3.43
CA SER A 192 7.74 -13.45 3.77
C SER A 192 7.03 -13.11 5.09
N ASP A 193 7.38 -12.02 5.77
CA ASP A 193 6.57 -11.44 6.86
C ASP A 193 5.33 -10.70 6.33
N HIS A 194 5.25 -10.47 5.02
CA HIS A 194 4.06 -9.99 4.34
C HIS A 194 3.27 -11.14 3.68
N CYS A 195 1.96 -10.97 3.62
CA CYS A 195 1.06 -11.76 2.78
C CYS A 195 0.95 -11.11 1.40
N PRO A 196 0.89 -11.86 0.31
CA PRO A 196 0.46 -11.31 -0.97
C PRO A 196 -0.93 -10.69 -0.86
N VAL A 197 -1.10 -9.47 -1.39
CA VAL A 197 -2.40 -8.83 -1.58
C VAL A 197 -2.75 -8.86 -3.05
N TRP A 198 -4.02 -9.10 -3.38
CA TRP A 198 -4.44 -9.22 -4.76
C TRP A 198 -5.82 -8.61 -4.99
N LEU A 199 -6.05 -8.23 -6.24
CA LEU A 199 -7.29 -7.65 -6.73
C LEU A 199 -7.63 -8.30 -8.06
N ASP A 200 -8.86 -8.78 -8.21
CA ASP A 200 -9.45 -9.22 -9.47
C ASP A 200 -10.47 -8.18 -9.96
N LEU A 201 -10.34 -7.80 -11.23
CA LEU A 201 -11.20 -6.83 -11.90
C LEU A 201 -11.86 -7.43 -13.13
N HIS A 202 -13.15 -7.20 -13.29
CA HIS A 202 -13.81 -7.40 -14.58
C HIS A 202 -13.36 -6.33 -15.59
N GLU A 203 -13.08 -6.74 -16.84
CA GLU A 203 -12.86 -5.85 -17.98
C GLU A 203 -14.15 -5.21 -18.49
#